data_90f87d4a271ad5df81555aa5044c857a
#
_entry.id   90f87d4a271ad5df81555aa5044c857a
#
_cell.length_a   1.000
_cell.length_b   1.000
_cell.length_c   1.000
_cell.angle_alpha   90.00
_cell.angle_beta   90.00
_cell.angle_gamma   90.00
#
_symmetry.space_group_name_H-M   'P 1'
#
loop_
_entity.id
_entity.type
_entity.pdbx_description
1 polymer ?
#
loop_
_entity_poly.entity_id
_entity_poly.type
_entity_poly.pdbx_seq_one_letter_code
_entity_poly.pdbx_strand_id
1 'polypeptide(L)'
;MDEREALALLGEELAPAGDDAAVVDGLVLTTDMLHETTDFPPGTTRYTAGWRTVAASLSDVAAMGAVPTAAVAVYAAPSFEADELLGFVRGAADVCASVGARYVGGDLDHHDEFTAVSTVVGRTDAAGATGRAVTRSGAQPGDLVGVSGALGRTVAAIALFDSGENDLGGSGSSDRASDAIDRANDLFRFSPRVETGLALAPHATAMMDSSDGLARSLHQLAEASGCGFAIEGDRIPIADALTAVGANGHDGTKLPAGGESLLETAITFGEDFELVFTIPEAKLEAARAAAPIELSIVGRVTDDGVTLDGAPLADTGYDHG
;
A
#
# COMPACT_ATOMS: atom_id res chain seq x y z
N MET A 1 -8.98 5.90 -22.99
CA MET A 1 -9.37 6.25 -21.61
C MET A 1 -8.45 5.44 -20.71
N ASP A 2 -7.65 6.11 -19.92
CA ASP A 2 -6.84 5.47 -18.91
C ASP A 2 -7.66 5.14 -17.65
N GLU A 3 -7.05 4.47 -16.65
CA GLU A 3 -7.74 4.06 -15.42
C GLU A 3 -8.30 5.26 -14.64
N ARG A 4 -7.54 6.35 -14.54
CA ARG A 4 -7.95 7.57 -13.83
C ARG A 4 -9.18 8.23 -14.48
N GLU A 5 -9.20 8.32 -15.81
CA GLU A 5 -10.37 8.81 -16.55
C GLU A 5 -11.60 7.92 -16.33
N ALA A 6 -11.38 6.58 -16.23
CA ALA A 6 -12.45 5.64 -15.94
C ALA A 6 -12.98 5.80 -14.51
N LEU A 7 -12.11 5.93 -13.51
CA LEU A 7 -12.49 6.16 -12.12
C LEU A 7 -13.23 7.49 -11.94
N ALA A 8 -12.78 8.56 -12.60
CA ALA A 8 -13.47 9.86 -12.57
C ALA A 8 -14.90 9.74 -13.14
N LEU A 9 -15.07 9.03 -14.27
CA LEU A 9 -16.38 8.78 -14.85
C LEU A 9 -17.31 7.98 -13.93
N LEU A 10 -16.77 6.96 -13.24
CA LEU A 10 -17.54 6.16 -12.27
C LEU A 10 -17.92 6.99 -11.04
N GLY A 11 -17.05 7.90 -10.59
CA GLY A 11 -17.32 8.80 -9.47
C GLY A 11 -18.49 9.76 -9.72
N GLU A 12 -18.76 10.13 -11.00
CA GLU A 12 -19.92 10.94 -11.37
C GLU A 12 -21.25 10.16 -11.24
N GLU A 13 -21.20 8.83 -11.43
CA GLU A 13 -22.39 7.96 -11.39
C GLU A 13 -22.62 7.33 -10.02
N LEU A 14 -21.55 7.09 -9.25
CA LEU A 14 -21.58 6.36 -7.97
C LEU A 14 -21.09 7.25 -6.82
N ALA A 15 -22.01 7.91 -6.13
CA ALA A 15 -21.67 8.82 -5.02
C ALA A 15 -20.73 8.25 -3.92
N PRO A 16 -20.70 6.94 -3.60
CA PRO A 16 -19.73 6.38 -2.65
C PRO A 16 -18.35 6.10 -3.23
N ALA A 17 -18.16 6.25 -4.55
CA ALA A 17 -16.85 6.03 -5.19
C ALA A 17 -15.95 7.27 -5.04
N GLY A 18 -14.63 7.05 -5.10
CA GLY A 18 -13.63 8.13 -5.07
C GLY A 18 -12.83 8.24 -3.78
N ASP A 19 -12.99 7.28 -2.87
CA ASP A 19 -12.16 7.11 -1.66
C ASP A 19 -11.50 5.72 -1.67
N ASP A 20 -10.69 5.38 -0.67
CA ASP A 20 -10.04 4.06 -0.58
C ASP A 20 -11.06 2.92 -0.48
N ALA A 21 -12.19 3.15 0.16
CA ALA A 21 -13.27 2.18 0.26
C ALA A 21 -14.66 2.85 0.26
N ALA A 22 -15.67 2.12 -0.18
CA ALA A 22 -17.06 2.56 -0.07
C ALA A 22 -17.57 2.44 1.37
N VAL A 23 -18.36 3.43 1.82
CA VAL A 23 -18.98 3.43 3.16
C VAL A 23 -20.49 3.38 3.03
N VAL A 24 -21.12 2.33 3.59
CA VAL A 24 -22.59 2.14 3.58
C VAL A 24 -23.05 1.74 4.97
N ASP A 25 -23.85 2.55 5.62
CA ASP A 25 -24.43 2.28 6.97
C ASP A 25 -23.37 1.83 8.00
N GLY A 26 -22.19 2.49 8.00
CA GLY A 26 -21.09 2.17 8.89
C GLY A 26 -20.25 0.95 8.48
N LEU A 27 -20.62 0.26 7.41
CA LEU A 27 -19.77 -0.75 6.76
C LEU A 27 -18.79 -0.05 5.83
N VAL A 28 -17.53 -0.50 5.87
CA VAL A 28 -16.48 -0.17 4.91
C VAL A 28 -16.29 -1.39 4.03
N LEU A 29 -16.34 -1.22 2.72
CA LEU A 29 -16.28 -2.30 1.74
C LEU A 29 -15.31 -1.91 0.63
N THR A 30 -14.34 -2.77 0.38
CA THR A 30 -13.36 -2.62 -0.70
C THR A 30 -13.09 -3.94 -1.40
N THR A 31 -12.51 -3.86 -2.60
CA THR A 31 -12.09 -5.01 -3.38
C THR A 31 -10.90 -4.65 -4.25
N ASP A 32 -9.91 -5.55 -4.30
CA ASP A 32 -8.70 -5.44 -5.12
C ASP A 32 -8.49 -6.69 -5.94
N MET A 33 -7.83 -6.53 -7.08
CA MET A 33 -7.48 -7.62 -7.98
C MET A 33 -5.99 -7.55 -8.34
N LEU A 34 -5.30 -8.69 -8.23
CA LEU A 34 -3.89 -8.85 -8.56
C LEU A 34 -3.70 -9.99 -9.56
N HIS A 35 -2.79 -9.79 -10.50
CA HIS A 35 -2.45 -10.72 -11.58
C HIS A 35 -1.01 -11.23 -11.45
N GLU A 36 -0.76 -12.47 -11.86
CA GLU A 36 0.57 -13.07 -11.80
C GLU A 36 1.61 -12.29 -12.62
N THR A 37 1.21 -11.84 -13.79
CA THR A 37 2.14 -11.22 -14.75
C THR A 37 2.49 -9.77 -14.42
N THR A 38 1.65 -9.06 -13.67
CA THR A 38 1.84 -7.63 -13.35
C THR A 38 2.22 -7.40 -11.89
N ASP A 39 1.66 -8.19 -10.94
CA ASP A 39 1.72 -7.85 -9.52
C ASP A 39 2.59 -8.80 -8.69
N PHE A 40 2.95 -9.98 -9.26
CA PHE A 40 3.76 -10.96 -8.54
C PHE A 40 5.07 -11.25 -9.28
N PRO A 41 6.21 -10.68 -8.84
CA PRO A 41 7.51 -11.01 -9.39
C PRO A 41 7.75 -12.54 -9.38
N PRO A 42 8.46 -13.08 -10.39
CA PRO A 42 8.88 -14.48 -10.38
C PRO A 42 9.58 -14.87 -9.08
N GLY A 43 9.28 -16.03 -8.53
CA GLY A 43 9.76 -16.44 -7.21
C GLY A 43 8.84 -16.03 -6.03
N THR A 44 7.76 -15.29 -6.29
CA THR A 44 6.73 -15.03 -5.28
C THR A 44 6.02 -16.32 -4.91
N THR A 45 6.04 -16.70 -3.63
CA THR A 45 5.34 -17.89 -3.15
C THR A 45 3.83 -17.64 -3.11
N ARG A 46 3.00 -18.68 -3.26
CA ARG A 46 1.54 -18.56 -3.11
C ARG A 46 1.12 -18.12 -1.70
N TYR A 47 1.92 -18.40 -0.68
CA TYR A 47 1.72 -17.84 0.65
C TYR A 47 1.85 -16.30 0.63
N THR A 48 2.91 -15.79 0.02
CA THR A 48 3.13 -14.34 -0.12
C THR A 48 2.05 -13.70 -0.99
N ALA A 49 1.64 -14.35 -2.08
CA ALA A 49 0.55 -13.88 -2.92
C ALA A 49 -0.78 -13.79 -2.16
N GLY A 50 -1.14 -14.82 -1.36
CA GLY A 50 -2.34 -14.79 -0.53
C GLY A 50 -2.31 -13.72 0.57
N TRP A 51 -1.14 -13.53 1.20
CA TRP A 51 -0.92 -12.45 2.15
C TRP A 51 -1.16 -11.09 1.48
N ARG A 52 -0.48 -10.84 0.36
CA ARG A 52 -0.48 -9.55 -0.33
C ARG A 52 -1.85 -9.19 -0.89
N THR A 53 -2.52 -10.14 -1.55
CA THR A 53 -3.87 -9.94 -2.09
C THR A 53 -4.84 -9.43 -1.02
N VAL A 54 -4.86 -10.05 0.16
CA VAL A 54 -5.78 -9.64 1.22
C VAL A 54 -5.26 -8.41 1.98
N ALA A 55 -3.93 -8.25 2.07
CA ALA A 55 -3.32 -7.10 2.71
C ALA A 55 -3.65 -5.78 2.01
N ALA A 56 -3.74 -5.75 0.66
CA ALA A 56 -4.13 -4.59 -0.12
C ALA A 56 -5.51 -4.07 0.32
N SER A 57 -6.55 -4.90 0.24
CA SER A 57 -7.89 -4.52 0.71
C SER A 57 -7.95 -4.21 2.23
N LEU A 58 -7.09 -4.83 3.07
CA LEU A 58 -6.99 -4.45 4.48
C LEU A 58 -6.36 -3.08 4.67
N SER A 59 -5.48 -2.65 3.75
CA SER A 59 -4.88 -1.32 3.74
C SER A 59 -5.92 -0.23 3.49
N ASP A 60 -6.85 -0.43 2.56
CA ASP A 60 -7.98 0.48 2.34
C ASP A 60 -8.82 0.64 3.61
N VAL A 61 -9.11 -0.47 4.28
CA VAL A 61 -9.87 -0.41 5.55
C VAL A 61 -9.09 0.35 6.61
N ALA A 62 -7.76 0.22 6.65
CA ALA A 62 -6.89 0.99 7.54
C ALA A 62 -6.91 2.49 7.19
N ALA A 63 -6.84 2.84 5.91
CA ALA A 63 -6.92 4.21 5.40
C ALA A 63 -8.24 4.90 5.80
N MET A 64 -9.34 4.14 5.82
CA MET A 64 -10.64 4.63 6.29
C MET A 64 -10.77 4.72 7.82
N GLY A 65 -9.74 4.34 8.58
CA GLY A 65 -9.79 4.32 10.06
C GLY A 65 -10.85 3.39 10.61
N ALA A 66 -11.09 2.27 9.94
CA ALA A 66 -12.13 1.29 10.28
C ALA A 66 -11.52 0.00 10.86
N VAL A 67 -12.34 -0.75 11.61
CA VAL A 67 -11.97 -2.06 12.15
C VAL A 67 -12.33 -3.14 11.13
N PRO A 68 -11.35 -3.87 10.55
CA PRO A 68 -11.64 -4.95 9.63
C PRO A 68 -12.33 -6.10 10.36
N THR A 69 -13.27 -6.77 9.68
CA THR A 69 -14.10 -7.84 10.26
C THR A 69 -13.85 -9.18 9.59
N ALA A 70 -13.90 -9.20 8.27
CA ALA A 70 -13.75 -10.42 7.49
C ALA A 70 -13.23 -10.10 6.08
N ALA A 71 -12.54 -11.08 5.51
CA ALA A 71 -12.12 -11.11 4.13
C ALA A 71 -12.57 -12.38 3.43
N VAL A 72 -12.82 -12.26 2.13
CA VAL A 72 -12.95 -13.36 1.18
C VAL A 72 -12.01 -13.12 0.00
N ALA A 73 -11.62 -14.18 -0.72
CA ALA A 73 -10.86 -14.00 -1.96
C ALA A 73 -11.29 -15.02 -3.02
N VAL A 74 -11.26 -14.59 -4.28
CA VAL A 74 -11.29 -15.47 -5.44
C VAL A 74 -9.84 -15.88 -5.73
N TYR A 75 -9.64 -17.17 -6.02
CA TYR A 75 -8.39 -17.73 -6.52
C TYR A 75 -8.68 -18.31 -7.90
N ALA A 76 -8.15 -17.72 -8.93
CA ALA A 76 -8.27 -18.20 -10.30
C ALA A 76 -6.89 -18.60 -10.84
N ALA A 77 -6.79 -19.77 -11.48
CA ALA A 77 -5.51 -20.28 -11.99
C ALA A 77 -5.75 -21.29 -13.13
N PRO A 78 -4.70 -21.57 -13.95
CA PRO A 78 -4.80 -22.58 -15.01
C PRO A 78 -5.02 -24.00 -14.48
N SER A 79 -4.51 -24.30 -13.28
CA SER A 79 -4.70 -25.56 -12.55
C SER A 79 -4.70 -25.33 -11.05
N PHE A 80 -5.26 -26.28 -10.29
CA PHE A 80 -5.27 -26.21 -8.84
C PHE A 80 -4.29 -27.23 -8.26
N GLU A 81 -3.14 -26.75 -7.82
CA GLU A 81 -2.17 -27.55 -7.09
C GLU A 81 -2.41 -27.39 -5.58
N ALA A 82 -2.54 -28.51 -4.86
CA ALA A 82 -2.97 -28.49 -3.46
C ALA A 82 -2.06 -27.66 -2.55
N ASP A 83 -0.75 -27.75 -2.73
CA ASP A 83 0.22 -27.03 -1.90
C ASP A 83 0.19 -25.51 -2.17
N GLU A 84 0.01 -25.10 -3.43
CA GLU A 84 -0.11 -23.72 -3.83
C GLU A 84 -1.42 -23.10 -3.29
N LEU A 85 -2.55 -23.79 -3.50
CA LEU A 85 -3.86 -23.33 -2.99
C LEU A 85 -3.84 -23.20 -1.46
N LEU A 86 -3.30 -24.21 -0.75
CA LEU A 86 -3.17 -24.15 0.71
C LEU A 86 -2.17 -23.06 1.16
N GLY A 87 -1.11 -22.83 0.38
CA GLY A 87 -0.18 -21.72 0.62
C GLY A 87 -0.90 -20.38 0.59
N PHE A 88 -1.66 -20.12 -0.47
CA PHE A 88 -2.47 -18.91 -0.62
C PHE A 88 -3.44 -18.71 0.56
N VAL A 89 -4.22 -19.74 0.87
CA VAL A 89 -5.21 -19.66 1.98
C VAL A 89 -4.54 -19.37 3.33
N ARG A 90 -3.35 -19.96 3.59
CA ARG A 90 -2.59 -19.67 4.83
C ARG A 90 -2.13 -18.23 4.87
N GLY A 91 -1.54 -17.70 3.78
CA GLY A 91 -1.12 -16.31 3.70
C GLY A 91 -2.27 -15.33 3.94
N ALA A 92 -3.41 -15.56 3.28
CA ALA A 92 -4.64 -14.78 3.46
C ALA A 92 -5.19 -14.85 4.90
N ALA A 93 -5.17 -16.05 5.52
CA ALA A 93 -5.63 -16.22 6.88
C ALA A 93 -4.70 -15.56 7.90
N ASP A 94 -3.40 -15.67 7.71
CA ASP A 94 -2.40 -15.13 8.63
C ASP A 94 -2.39 -13.59 8.63
N VAL A 95 -2.52 -12.95 7.45
CA VAL A 95 -2.64 -11.49 7.40
C VAL A 95 -3.93 -10.99 8.03
N CYS A 96 -5.07 -11.68 7.83
CA CYS A 96 -6.30 -11.36 8.53
C CYS A 96 -6.12 -11.46 10.05
N ALA A 97 -5.53 -12.56 10.53
CA ALA A 97 -5.30 -12.79 11.96
C ALA A 97 -4.39 -11.72 12.57
N SER A 98 -3.40 -11.23 11.83
CA SER A 98 -2.46 -10.20 12.31
C SER A 98 -3.15 -8.87 12.66
N VAL A 99 -4.31 -8.59 12.06
CA VAL A 99 -5.10 -7.36 12.28
C VAL A 99 -6.45 -7.63 12.98
N GLY A 100 -6.65 -8.83 13.54
CA GLY A 100 -7.88 -9.20 14.25
C GLY A 100 -9.08 -9.47 13.35
N ALA A 101 -8.91 -9.58 12.03
CA ALA A 101 -9.92 -9.98 11.07
C ALA A 101 -9.96 -11.51 10.87
N ARG A 102 -10.89 -11.98 10.05
CA ARG A 102 -11.01 -13.41 9.70
C ARG A 102 -11.06 -13.59 8.19
N TYR A 103 -10.21 -14.46 7.67
CA TYR A 103 -10.41 -15.00 6.33
C TYR A 103 -11.50 -16.09 6.39
N VAL A 104 -12.59 -15.90 5.67
CA VAL A 104 -13.81 -16.74 5.86
C VAL A 104 -14.19 -17.54 4.62
N GLY A 105 -13.45 -17.46 3.53
CA GLY A 105 -13.68 -18.24 2.32
C GLY A 105 -13.45 -17.43 1.04
N GLY A 106 -14.13 -17.82 -0.01
CA GLY A 106 -13.98 -17.21 -1.33
C GLY A 106 -14.55 -18.11 -2.43
N ASP A 107 -13.95 -17.99 -3.61
CA ASP A 107 -14.33 -18.77 -4.77
C ASP A 107 -13.10 -19.32 -5.50
N LEU A 108 -13.27 -20.33 -6.34
CA LEU A 108 -12.25 -20.95 -7.17
C LEU A 108 -12.72 -20.92 -8.62
N ASP A 109 -11.87 -20.44 -9.53
CA ASP A 109 -12.18 -20.43 -10.95
C ASP A 109 -10.94 -20.80 -11.79
N HIS A 110 -11.18 -21.22 -13.02
CA HIS A 110 -10.11 -21.45 -14.00
C HIS A 110 -9.87 -20.19 -14.82
N HIS A 111 -8.60 -19.78 -14.92
CA HIS A 111 -8.16 -18.65 -15.71
C HIS A 111 -6.81 -18.94 -16.37
N ASP A 112 -6.46 -18.20 -17.41
CA ASP A 112 -5.22 -18.45 -18.19
C ASP A 112 -3.94 -18.14 -17.38
N GLU A 113 -4.01 -17.28 -16.37
CA GLU A 113 -2.94 -16.99 -15.39
C GLU A 113 -3.49 -17.00 -13.97
N PHE A 114 -2.59 -17.07 -12.98
CA PHE A 114 -3.01 -16.87 -11.60
C PHE A 114 -3.49 -15.44 -11.40
N THR A 115 -4.72 -15.32 -10.96
CA THR A 115 -5.37 -14.05 -10.63
C THR A 115 -6.04 -14.21 -9.28
N ALA A 116 -5.89 -13.24 -8.43
CA ALA A 116 -6.53 -13.24 -7.12
C ALA A 116 -7.31 -11.93 -6.90
N VAL A 117 -8.53 -12.06 -6.40
CA VAL A 117 -9.38 -10.92 -6.03
C VAL A 117 -9.69 -11.04 -4.56
N SER A 118 -9.45 -9.99 -3.77
CA SER A 118 -9.90 -9.95 -2.39
C SER A 118 -11.05 -8.98 -2.21
N THR A 119 -11.88 -9.23 -1.21
CA THR A 119 -12.90 -8.31 -0.73
C THR A 119 -12.86 -8.30 0.78
N VAL A 120 -12.75 -7.11 1.36
CA VAL A 120 -12.70 -6.92 2.81
C VAL A 120 -13.88 -6.08 3.27
N VAL A 121 -14.45 -6.48 4.41
CA VAL A 121 -15.47 -5.73 5.12
C VAL A 121 -14.89 -5.23 6.43
N GLY A 122 -14.98 -3.91 6.64
CA GLY A 122 -14.69 -3.24 7.91
C GLY A 122 -15.90 -2.52 8.49
N ARG A 123 -15.74 -1.94 9.69
CA ARG A 123 -16.78 -1.15 10.36
C ARG A 123 -16.20 0.07 11.03
N THR A 124 -16.86 1.21 10.82
CA THR A 124 -16.53 2.48 11.49
C THR A 124 -17.16 2.60 12.89
N ASP A 125 -18.18 1.80 13.19
CA ASP A 125 -18.94 1.81 14.45
C ASP A 125 -18.54 0.66 15.40
N ALA A 126 -17.51 -0.11 15.06
CA ALA A 126 -16.97 -1.14 15.93
C ALA A 126 -16.19 -0.55 17.11
N ALA A 127 -15.98 -1.36 18.15
CA ALA A 127 -15.15 -0.96 19.28
C ALA A 127 -13.71 -0.68 18.81
N GLY A 128 -13.21 0.51 19.10
CA GLY A 128 -11.90 1.01 18.65
C GLY A 128 -11.95 1.97 17.46
N ALA A 129 -13.07 2.02 16.72
CA ALA A 129 -13.28 3.01 15.67
C ALA A 129 -13.99 4.27 16.19
N THR A 130 -14.03 5.33 15.37
CA THR A 130 -14.55 6.66 15.75
C THR A 130 -16.04 6.86 15.49
N GLY A 131 -16.72 5.89 14.86
CA GLY A 131 -18.09 6.02 14.36
C GLY A 131 -18.21 6.69 12.98
N ARG A 132 -17.10 7.12 12.38
CA ARG A 132 -17.03 7.71 11.04
C ARG A 132 -15.77 7.24 10.32
N ALA A 133 -15.82 7.17 9.00
CA ALA A 133 -14.63 6.98 8.19
C ALA A 133 -13.79 8.28 8.12
N VAL A 134 -12.48 8.13 8.00
CA VAL A 134 -11.60 9.18 7.50
C VAL A 134 -11.55 9.03 5.98
N THR A 135 -11.57 10.12 5.26
CA THR A 135 -11.61 10.13 3.80
C THR A 135 -10.39 10.85 3.24
N ARG A 136 -10.18 10.75 1.93
CA ARG A 136 -9.15 11.54 1.20
C ARG A 136 -9.43 13.04 1.26
N SER A 137 -10.67 13.44 1.50
CA SER A 137 -11.07 14.85 1.61
C SER A 137 -11.05 15.35 3.05
N GLY A 138 -10.71 16.63 3.24
CA GLY A 138 -10.78 17.29 4.55
C GLY A 138 -9.49 17.92 5.04
N ALA A 139 -8.39 17.79 4.30
CA ALA A 139 -7.14 18.48 4.59
C ALA A 139 -7.34 20.01 4.59
N GLN A 140 -6.74 20.69 5.54
CA GLN A 140 -6.85 22.14 5.69
C GLN A 140 -5.48 22.82 5.58
N PRO A 141 -5.35 23.96 4.89
CA PRO A 141 -4.10 24.73 4.90
C PRO A 141 -3.58 24.96 6.32
N GLY A 142 -2.30 24.62 6.54
CA GLY A 142 -1.65 24.66 7.84
C GLY A 142 -1.59 23.34 8.60
N ASP A 143 -2.37 22.33 8.21
CA ASP A 143 -2.21 20.97 8.73
C ASP A 143 -0.82 20.42 8.40
N LEU A 144 -0.32 19.53 9.24
CA LEU A 144 0.89 18.76 8.97
C LEU A 144 0.55 17.61 8.02
N VAL A 145 1.48 17.27 7.14
CA VAL A 145 1.44 16.08 6.29
C VAL A 145 2.34 15.02 6.88
N GLY A 146 1.82 13.82 7.06
CA GLY A 146 2.57 12.71 7.63
C GLY A 146 2.46 11.42 6.81
N VAL A 147 3.47 10.56 7.01
CA VAL A 147 3.54 9.21 6.45
C VAL A 147 3.78 8.23 7.61
N SER A 148 3.12 7.09 7.59
CA SER A 148 3.42 5.97 8.48
C SER A 148 4.61 5.16 7.96
N GLY A 149 5.38 4.54 8.87
CA GLY A 149 6.47 3.63 8.50
C GLY A 149 7.52 4.24 7.57
N ALA A 150 7.91 3.49 6.50
CA ALA A 150 8.96 3.91 5.56
C ALA A 150 8.67 3.38 4.14
N LEU A 151 9.07 4.16 3.12
CA LEU A 151 8.81 3.92 1.70
C LEU A 151 9.98 3.21 1.00
N GLY A 152 9.67 2.46 -0.04
CA GLY A 152 10.64 1.76 -0.90
C GLY A 152 10.93 0.32 -0.47
N ARG A 153 10.17 -0.25 0.46
CA ARG A 153 10.34 -1.64 0.88
C ARG A 153 9.99 -2.61 -0.24
N THR A 154 8.89 -2.34 -0.96
CA THR A 154 8.43 -3.19 -2.06
C THR A 154 9.41 -3.18 -3.23
N VAL A 155 9.92 -2.03 -3.62
CA VAL A 155 10.93 -1.95 -4.69
C VAL A 155 12.23 -2.67 -4.30
N ALA A 156 12.62 -2.64 -3.03
CA ALA A 156 13.75 -3.43 -2.55
C ALA A 156 13.49 -4.95 -2.62
N ALA A 157 12.26 -5.40 -2.35
CA ALA A 157 11.86 -6.79 -2.51
C ALA A 157 11.96 -7.23 -3.97
N ILE A 158 11.46 -6.42 -4.91
CA ILE A 158 11.51 -6.72 -6.35
C ILE A 158 12.97 -6.81 -6.83
N ALA A 159 13.83 -5.90 -6.42
CA ALA A 159 15.25 -5.97 -6.76
C ALA A 159 15.94 -7.24 -6.23
N LEU A 160 15.47 -7.79 -5.10
CA LEU A 160 15.97 -9.06 -4.58
C LEU A 160 15.41 -10.25 -5.37
N PHE A 161 14.15 -10.24 -5.80
CA PHE A 161 13.61 -11.25 -6.70
C PHE A 161 14.42 -11.31 -8.01
N ASP A 162 14.67 -10.17 -8.65
CA ASP A 162 15.47 -10.08 -9.89
C ASP A 162 16.88 -10.61 -9.69
N SER A 163 17.53 -10.31 -8.56
CA SER A 163 18.88 -10.80 -8.24
C SER A 163 18.89 -12.30 -8.03
N GLY A 164 17.90 -12.87 -7.31
CA GLY A 164 17.77 -14.29 -7.08
C GLY A 164 17.55 -15.08 -8.37
N GLU A 165 16.74 -14.58 -9.30
CA GLU A 165 16.53 -15.21 -10.60
C GLU A 165 17.79 -15.19 -11.47
N ASN A 166 18.51 -14.08 -11.51
CA ASN A 166 19.76 -13.96 -12.27
C ASN A 166 20.82 -14.94 -11.75
N ASP A 167 20.91 -15.15 -10.44
CA ASP A 167 21.83 -16.11 -9.82
C ASP A 167 21.44 -17.57 -10.11
N LEU A 168 20.15 -17.89 -10.20
CA LEU A 168 19.66 -19.23 -10.61
C LEU A 168 19.97 -19.54 -12.09
N GLY A 169 19.95 -18.54 -12.96
CA GLY A 169 20.29 -18.66 -14.39
C GLY A 169 21.80 -18.62 -14.68
N GLY A 170 22.64 -18.29 -13.70
CA GLY A 170 24.07 -18.04 -13.83
C GLY A 170 24.98 -19.02 -13.09
N SER A 171 26.22 -18.59 -12.82
CA SER A 171 27.23 -19.38 -12.08
C SER A 171 27.20 -19.12 -10.56
N GLY A 172 26.16 -18.47 -10.04
CA GLY A 172 25.95 -18.21 -8.62
C GLY A 172 25.70 -19.49 -7.80
N SER A 173 25.92 -19.45 -6.49
CA SER A 173 25.57 -20.59 -5.64
C SER A 173 24.05 -20.66 -5.46
N SER A 174 23.44 -21.83 -5.63
CA SER A 174 22.01 -22.07 -5.43
C SER A 174 21.50 -21.58 -4.06
N ASP A 175 22.35 -21.65 -3.03
CA ASP A 175 22.02 -21.24 -1.67
C ASP A 175 21.80 -19.72 -1.57
N ARG A 176 22.64 -18.90 -2.25
CA ARG A 176 22.47 -17.43 -2.27
C ARG A 176 21.21 -16.99 -2.99
N ALA A 177 20.90 -17.65 -4.12
CA ALA A 177 19.68 -17.39 -4.86
C ALA A 177 18.44 -17.70 -4.01
N SER A 178 18.43 -18.84 -3.32
CA SER A 178 17.34 -19.21 -2.40
C SER A 178 17.19 -18.20 -1.27
N ASP A 179 18.28 -17.81 -0.61
CA ASP A 179 18.26 -16.82 0.48
C ASP A 179 17.75 -15.45 0.00
N ALA A 180 18.07 -15.04 -1.24
CA ALA A 180 17.60 -13.80 -1.82
C ALA A 180 16.08 -13.85 -2.08
N ILE A 181 15.58 -14.93 -2.65
CA ILE A 181 14.14 -15.14 -2.90
C ILE A 181 13.35 -15.21 -1.59
N ASP A 182 13.85 -15.91 -0.57
CA ASP A 182 13.20 -15.99 0.73
C ASP A 182 13.09 -14.60 1.38
N ARG A 183 14.18 -13.83 1.35
CA ARG A 183 14.22 -12.46 1.86
C ARG A 183 13.32 -11.51 1.05
N ALA A 184 13.26 -11.69 -0.28
CA ALA A 184 12.35 -10.94 -1.15
C ALA A 184 10.89 -11.20 -0.75
N ASN A 185 10.50 -12.46 -0.57
CA ASN A 185 9.17 -12.83 -0.09
C ASN A 185 8.85 -12.21 1.28
N ASP A 186 9.80 -12.19 2.23
CA ASP A 186 9.60 -11.58 3.54
C ASP A 186 9.37 -10.06 3.45
N LEU A 187 10.16 -9.37 2.63
CA LEU A 187 9.99 -7.94 2.40
C LEU A 187 8.71 -7.62 1.62
N PHE A 188 8.33 -8.46 0.67
CA PHE A 188 7.16 -8.26 -0.18
C PHE A 188 5.84 -8.39 0.60
N ARG A 189 5.83 -9.10 1.75
CA ARG A 189 4.69 -9.16 2.67
C ARG A 189 4.66 -7.93 3.57
N PHE A 190 3.93 -6.90 3.18
CA PHE A 190 3.71 -5.75 4.05
C PHE A 190 2.69 -6.03 5.17
N SER A 191 2.74 -5.23 6.22
CA SER A 191 1.75 -5.29 7.32
C SER A 191 0.73 -4.18 7.13
N PRO A 192 -0.56 -4.49 6.92
CA PRO A 192 -1.61 -3.47 6.83
C PRO A 192 -1.63 -2.59 8.08
N ARG A 193 -1.72 -1.28 7.90
CA ARG A 193 -1.59 -0.28 8.97
C ARG A 193 -2.87 -0.05 9.77
N VAL A 194 -3.64 -1.11 10.03
CA VAL A 194 -4.96 -1.04 10.69
C VAL A 194 -4.88 -0.36 12.06
N GLU A 195 -3.97 -0.79 12.95
CA GLU A 195 -3.85 -0.17 14.28
C GLU A 195 -3.41 1.30 14.18
N THR A 196 -2.56 1.63 13.20
CA THR A 196 -2.13 3.01 12.94
C THR A 196 -3.28 3.84 12.39
N GLY A 197 -4.06 3.33 11.44
CA GLY A 197 -5.25 4.00 10.91
C GLY A 197 -6.29 4.30 12.00
N LEU A 198 -6.55 3.33 12.88
CA LEU A 198 -7.42 3.52 14.04
C LEU A 198 -6.88 4.58 15.03
N ALA A 199 -5.56 4.61 15.25
CA ALA A 199 -4.93 5.62 16.10
C ALA A 199 -4.98 7.03 15.48
N LEU A 200 -4.89 7.14 14.15
CA LEU A 200 -4.98 8.40 13.41
C LEU A 200 -6.42 8.92 13.29
N ALA A 201 -7.40 8.04 13.14
CA ALA A 201 -8.79 8.37 12.82
C ALA A 201 -9.45 9.43 13.74
N PRO A 202 -9.18 9.50 15.07
CA PRO A 202 -9.70 10.55 15.93
C PRO A 202 -9.07 11.95 15.68
N HIS A 203 -7.97 12.00 14.95
CA HIS A 203 -7.08 13.16 14.87
C HIS A 203 -6.86 13.66 13.44
N ALA A 204 -6.80 12.77 12.47
CA ALA A 204 -6.57 13.09 11.07
C ALA A 204 -7.73 13.88 10.45
N THR A 205 -7.39 14.82 9.57
CA THR A 205 -8.33 15.59 8.76
C THR A 205 -8.59 14.91 7.41
N ALA A 206 -7.57 14.32 6.81
CA ALA A 206 -7.68 13.44 5.65
C ALA A 206 -6.67 12.30 5.77
N MET A 207 -6.92 11.19 5.11
CA MET A 207 -6.06 10.01 5.12
C MET A 207 -6.35 9.15 3.89
N MET A 208 -5.31 8.49 3.38
CA MET A 208 -5.37 7.43 2.39
C MET A 208 -4.16 6.50 2.56
N ASP A 209 -4.17 5.37 1.91
CA ASP A 209 -2.96 4.56 1.77
C ASP A 209 -2.16 4.95 0.52
N SER A 210 -0.89 4.54 0.49
CA SER A 210 0.01 4.81 -0.63
C SER A 210 0.21 3.53 -1.43
N SER A 211 -0.78 3.15 -2.23
CA SER A 211 -0.71 2.04 -3.20
C SER A 211 0.12 2.42 -4.42
N ASP A 212 -0.15 3.58 -5.02
CA ASP A 212 0.52 4.04 -6.26
C ASP A 212 1.76 4.90 -6.04
N GLY A 213 2.19 5.05 -4.79
CA GLY A 213 3.33 5.88 -4.41
C GLY A 213 2.93 7.24 -3.82
N LEU A 214 3.83 7.77 -2.97
CA LEU A 214 3.58 9.00 -2.23
C LEU A 214 3.29 10.19 -3.14
N ALA A 215 4.00 10.33 -4.26
CA ALA A 215 3.81 11.46 -5.18
C ALA A 215 2.36 11.50 -5.69
N ARG A 216 1.82 10.36 -6.15
CA ARG A 216 0.43 10.25 -6.60
C ARG A 216 -0.56 10.45 -5.46
N SER A 217 -0.31 9.84 -4.28
CA SER A 217 -1.18 10.00 -3.11
C SER A 217 -1.34 11.46 -2.68
N LEU A 218 -0.27 12.26 -2.75
CA LEU A 218 -0.33 13.69 -2.44
C LEU A 218 -1.20 14.48 -3.43
N HIS A 219 -1.14 14.13 -4.73
CA HIS A 219 -2.01 14.74 -5.74
C HIS A 219 -3.49 14.35 -5.54
N GLN A 220 -3.77 13.09 -5.22
CA GLN A 220 -5.12 12.61 -4.94
C GLN A 220 -5.72 13.28 -3.69
N LEU A 221 -4.95 13.41 -2.60
CA LEU A 221 -5.37 14.14 -1.40
C LEU A 221 -5.60 15.64 -1.69
N ALA A 222 -4.72 16.26 -2.50
CA ALA A 222 -4.85 17.66 -2.90
C ALA A 222 -6.14 17.90 -3.69
N GLU A 223 -6.43 17.05 -4.68
CA GLU A 223 -7.62 17.10 -5.49
C GLU A 223 -8.88 16.90 -4.64
N ALA A 224 -8.91 15.85 -3.80
CA ALA A 224 -10.05 15.53 -2.94
C ALA A 224 -10.34 16.61 -1.89
N SER A 225 -9.30 17.32 -1.43
CA SER A 225 -9.43 18.37 -0.40
C SER A 225 -9.48 19.80 -0.96
N GLY A 226 -9.18 20.02 -2.23
CA GLY A 226 -9.13 21.33 -2.86
C GLY A 226 -8.02 22.22 -2.28
N CYS A 227 -6.85 21.65 -2.01
CA CYS A 227 -5.71 22.34 -1.37
C CYS A 227 -4.38 21.92 -2.06
N GLY A 228 -3.25 22.33 -1.49
CA GLY A 228 -1.93 21.95 -1.95
C GLY A 228 -1.06 21.33 -0.85
N PHE A 229 0.13 20.89 -1.21
CA PHE A 229 1.08 20.27 -0.29
C PHE A 229 2.50 20.78 -0.54
N ALA A 230 3.21 21.15 0.52
CA ALA A 230 4.63 21.47 0.48
C ALA A 230 5.39 20.41 1.27
N ILE A 231 6.16 19.58 0.56
CA ILE A 231 6.87 18.42 1.09
C ILE A 231 8.37 18.71 1.18
N GLU A 232 9.00 18.21 2.23
CA GLU A 232 10.43 18.31 2.51
C GLU A 232 11.06 16.91 2.28
N GLY A 233 11.84 16.75 1.22
CA GLY A 233 12.36 15.45 0.76
C GLY A 233 13.27 14.76 1.78
N ASP A 234 14.04 15.52 2.54
CA ASP A 234 14.94 15.02 3.59
C ASP A 234 14.20 14.45 4.82
N ARG A 235 12.90 14.67 4.93
CA ARG A 235 12.05 14.14 5.99
C ARG A 235 11.28 12.89 5.60
N ILE A 236 11.29 12.52 4.32
CA ILE A 236 10.59 11.32 3.85
C ILE A 236 11.34 10.09 4.36
N PRO A 237 10.67 9.19 5.11
CA PRO A 237 11.30 7.99 5.63
C PRO A 237 11.54 6.97 4.51
N ILE A 238 12.80 6.65 4.25
CA ILE A 238 13.21 5.64 3.27
C ILE A 238 13.55 4.34 4.00
N ALA A 239 13.04 3.22 3.50
CA ALA A 239 13.26 1.91 4.08
C ALA A 239 14.75 1.51 4.02
N ASP A 240 15.28 0.96 5.12
CA ASP A 240 16.65 0.46 5.19
C ASP A 240 16.94 -0.58 4.10
N ALA A 241 15.94 -1.39 3.74
CA ALA A 241 16.05 -2.38 2.67
C ALA A 241 16.38 -1.72 1.32
N LEU A 242 15.72 -0.60 0.97
CA LEU A 242 16.00 0.14 -0.26
C LEU A 242 17.40 0.73 -0.24
N THR A 243 17.80 1.31 0.88
CA THR A 243 19.15 1.86 1.06
C THR A 243 20.21 0.77 0.92
N ALA A 244 19.97 -0.43 1.47
CA ALA A 244 20.89 -1.56 1.38
C ALA A 244 21.03 -2.09 -0.07
N VAL A 245 19.94 -2.18 -0.82
CA VAL A 245 19.95 -2.58 -2.23
C VAL A 245 20.64 -1.53 -3.09
N GLY A 246 20.34 -0.24 -2.90
CA GLY A 246 20.98 0.87 -3.62
C GLY A 246 22.48 0.98 -3.37
N ALA A 247 22.93 0.71 -2.14
CA ALA A 247 24.35 0.69 -1.78
C ALA A 247 25.11 -0.50 -2.41
N ASN A 248 24.45 -1.63 -2.62
CA ASN A 248 25.03 -2.84 -3.22
C ASN A 248 25.00 -2.83 -4.76
N GLY A 249 24.41 -1.83 -5.39
CA GLY A 249 24.25 -1.70 -6.85
C GLY A 249 25.56 -1.64 -7.67
N HIS A 250 26.71 -2.04 -7.09
CA HIS A 250 27.98 -2.25 -7.78
C HIS A 250 28.02 -3.54 -8.63
N ASP A 251 27.06 -4.44 -8.48
CA ASP A 251 27.01 -5.72 -9.22
C ASP A 251 25.95 -5.78 -10.34
N GLY A 252 25.39 -4.63 -10.73
CA GLY A 252 24.46 -4.53 -11.86
C GLY A 252 22.98 -4.59 -11.51
N THR A 253 22.60 -4.63 -10.23
CA THR A 253 21.21 -4.53 -9.79
C THR A 253 20.68 -3.14 -10.14
N LYS A 254 19.84 -3.04 -11.16
CA LYS A 254 19.09 -1.81 -11.46
C LYS A 254 17.87 -1.74 -10.57
N LEU A 255 17.63 -0.60 -9.94
CA LEU A 255 16.34 -0.35 -9.31
C LEU A 255 15.26 -0.33 -10.39
N PRO A 256 14.13 -1.05 -10.20
CA PRO A 256 13.12 -1.26 -11.24
C PRO A 256 12.50 0.03 -11.78
N ALA A 257 12.42 1.06 -10.96
CA ALA A 257 11.66 2.27 -11.25
C ALA A 257 12.36 3.31 -12.15
N GLY A 258 13.59 3.06 -12.60
CA GLY A 258 14.32 4.04 -13.43
C GLY A 258 14.58 5.40 -12.77
N GLY A 259 14.32 5.52 -11.44
CA GLY A 259 14.53 6.74 -10.66
C GLY A 259 16.00 7.13 -10.61
N GLU A 260 16.28 8.44 -10.70
CA GLU A 260 17.65 8.98 -10.64
C GLU A 260 18.20 8.95 -9.20
N SER A 261 17.32 8.84 -8.18
CA SER A 261 17.71 8.83 -6.77
C SER A 261 16.86 7.84 -5.96
N LEU A 262 17.35 7.43 -4.79
CA LEU A 262 16.59 6.59 -3.84
C LEU A 262 15.29 7.27 -3.39
N LEU A 263 15.31 8.59 -3.21
CA LEU A 263 14.14 9.36 -2.85
C LEU A 263 13.08 9.30 -3.96
N GLU A 264 13.45 9.58 -5.21
CA GLU A 264 12.54 9.50 -6.35
C GLU A 264 11.93 8.11 -6.47
N THR A 265 12.74 7.05 -6.40
CA THR A 265 12.27 5.67 -6.42
C THR A 265 11.28 5.41 -5.27
N ALA A 266 11.59 5.84 -4.04
CA ALA A 266 10.73 5.61 -2.88
C ALA A 266 9.36 6.31 -2.98
N ILE A 267 9.29 7.50 -3.59
CA ILE A 267 8.05 8.27 -3.66
C ILE A 267 7.18 7.97 -4.88
N THR A 268 7.75 7.35 -5.94
CA THR A 268 7.03 7.11 -7.19
C THR A 268 6.68 5.65 -7.47
N PHE A 269 7.39 4.69 -6.83
CA PHE A 269 7.17 3.27 -7.14
C PHE A 269 5.82 2.76 -6.61
N GLY A 270 5.46 3.12 -5.38
CA GLY A 270 4.23 2.62 -4.77
C GLY A 270 4.35 1.23 -4.13
N GLU A 271 3.21 0.58 -3.92
CA GLU A 271 3.06 -0.79 -3.39
C GLU A 271 3.60 -1.01 -1.96
N ASP A 272 3.92 0.07 -1.23
CA ASP A 272 4.36 0.01 0.17
C ASP A 272 3.18 0.01 1.16
N PHE A 273 2.01 0.52 0.73
CA PHE A 273 0.78 0.56 1.51
C PHE A 273 0.95 1.22 2.89
N GLU A 274 1.77 2.28 2.93
CA GLU A 274 1.85 3.14 4.11
C GLU A 274 0.73 4.18 4.09
N LEU A 275 0.28 4.63 5.26
CA LEU A 275 -0.75 5.66 5.35
C LEU A 275 -0.14 7.04 5.13
N VAL A 276 -0.75 7.82 4.25
CA VAL A 276 -0.51 9.25 4.07
C VAL A 276 -1.67 9.99 4.71
N PHE A 277 -1.37 10.92 5.61
CA PHE A 277 -2.39 11.60 6.38
C PHE A 277 -2.11 13.07 6.58
N THR A 278 -3.16 13.85 6.83
CA THR A 278 -3.07 15.25 7.28
C THR A 278 -3.62 15.38 8.69
N ILE A 279 -3.00 16.22 9.51
CA ILE A 279 -3.34 16.35 10.93
C ILE A 279 -3.05 17.76 11.45
N PRO A 280 -3.95 18.39 12.23
CA PRO A 280 -3.64 19.61 12.95
C PRO A 280 -2.46 19.41 13.91
N GLU A 281 -1.50 20.34 13.93
CA GLU A 281 -0.29 20.23 14.76
C GLU A 281 -0.60 19.93 16.23
N ALA A 282 -1.67 20.51 16.77
CA ALA A 282 -2.10 20.29 18.14
C ALA A 282 -2.56 18.85 18.45
N LYS A 283 -2.81 18.03 17.44
CA LYS A 283 -3.27 16.64 17.58
C LYS A 283 -2.16 15.60 17.38
N LEU A 284 -1.01 16.03 16.84
CA LEU A 284 0.09 15.12 16.47
C LEU A 284 0.60 14.28 17.65
N GLU A 285 0.85 14.90 18.79
CA GLU A 285 1.40 14.19 19.95
C GLU A 285 0.43 13.12 20.49
N ALA A 286 -0.88 13.39 20.44
CA ALA A 286 -1.89 12.41 20.83
C ALA A 286 -1.94 11.22 19.82
N ALA A 287 -1.82 11.49 18.53
CA ALA A 287 -1.76 10.48 17.49
C ALA A 287 -0.48 9.62 17.63
N ARG A 288 0.68 10.24 17.82
CA ARG A 288 1.95 9.53 18.04
C ARG A 288 1.93 8.64 19.27
N ALA A 289 1.31 9.10 20.37
CA ALA A 289 1.20 8.31 21.59
C ALA A 289 0.30 7.08 21.43
N ALA A 290 -0.65 7.11 20.50
CA ALA A 290 -1.58 6.02 20.21
C ALA A 290 -1.09 5.08 19.11
N ALA A 291 -0.29 5.57 18.16
CA ALA A 291 0.19 4.79 17.03
C ALA A 291 1.24 3.75 17.44
N PRO A 292 1.17 2.51 16.92
CA PRO A 292 2.12 1.46 17.25
C PRO A 292 3.48 1.61 16.53
N ILE A 293 3.55 2.48 15.54
CA ILE A 293 4.75 2.74 14.72
C ILE A 293 5.03 4.23 14.63
N GLU A 294 6.21 4.58 14.12
CA GLU A 294 6.60 5.96 13.91
C GLU A 294 5.71 6.65 12.87
N LEU A 295 5.35 7.91 13.17
CA LEU A 295 4.64 8.83 12.28
C LEU A 295 5.62 9.95 11.88
N SER A 296 6.09 9.91 10.65
CA SER A 296 7.02 10.89 10.10
C SER A 296 6.27 12.08 9.50
N ILE A 297 6.57 13.29 9.96
CA ILE A 297 6.00 14.50 9.36
C ILE A 297 6.92 14.94 8.23
N VAL A 298 6.37 14.94 7.03
CA VAL A 298 7.09 15.18 5.77
C VAL A 298 6.80 16.53 5.13
N GLY A 299 5.83 17.29 5.68
CA GLY A 299 5.47 18.59 5.09
C GLY A 299 4.26 19.23 5.74
N ARG A 300 3.66 20.18 5.00
CA ARG A 300 2.45 20.93 5.41
C ARG A 300 1.48 21.05 4.24
N VAL A 301 0.20 21.15 4.59
CA VAL A 301 -0.88 21.51 3.66
C VAL A 301 -0.80 23.01 3.36
N THR A 302 -0.92 23.37 2.09
CA THR A 302 -0.90 24.73 1.55
C THR A 302 -2.22 25.07 0.83
N ASP A 303 -2.37 26.28 0.34
CA ASP A 303 -3.59 26.68 -0.38
C ASP A 303 -3.73 25.99 -1.73
N ASP A 304 -2.62 25.78 -2.46
CA ASP A 304 -2.61 25.14 -3.78
C ASP A 304 -1.24 24.54 -4.13
N GLY A 305 -1.21 23.69 -5.19
CA GLY A 305 -0.03 23.10 -5.76
C GLY A 305 0.62 22.02 -4.87
N VAL A 306 1.25 21.02 -5.51
CA VAL A 306 2.02 19.99 -4.81
C VAL A 306 3.50 20.20 -5.12
N THR A 307 4.32 20.39 -4.10
CA THR A 307 5.75 20.69 -4.25
C THR A 307 6.63 19.78 -3.39
N LEU A 308 7.80 19.45 -3.91
CA LEU A 308 8.90 18.79 -3.18
C LEU A 308 10.10 19.73 -3.17
N ASP A 309 10.59 20.10 -1.98
CA ASP A 309 11.70 21.04 -1.77
C ASP A 309 11.51 22.36 -2.52
N GLY A 310 10.26 22.83 -2.64
CA GLY A 310 9.88 24.07 -3.31
C GLY A 310 9.78 23.97 -4.85
N ALA A 311 10.06 22.83 -5.46
CA ALA A 311 9.83 22.57 -6.89
C ALA A 311 8.49 21.83 -7.09
N PRO A 312 7.79 22.05 -8.22
CA PRO A 312 6.58 21.28 -8.51
C PRO A 312 6.87 19.76 -8.51
N LEU A 313 6.08 18.99 -7.78
CA LEU A 313 6.13 17.53 -7.79
C LEU A 313 5.22 17.03 -8.94
N ALA A 314 5.76 16.18 -9.79
CA ALA A 314 4.96 15.56 -10.85
C ALA A 314 3.98 14.54 -10.24
N ASP A 315 2.77 14.44 -10.85
CA ASP A 315 1.82 13.36 -10.55
C ASP A 315 2.27 12.08 -11.25
N THR A 316 3.18 11.39 -10.59
CA THR A 316 3.77 10.13 -11.08
C THR A 316 3.60 9.06 -10.03
N GLY A 317 3.37 7.85 -10.47
CA GLY A 317 3.16 6.71 -9.59
C GLY A 317 3.16 5.41 -10.36
N TYR A 318 2.89 4.31 -9.69
CA TYR A 318 2.72 3.01 -10.31
C TYR A 318 1.53 3.07 -11.28
N ASP A 319 1.73 2.45 -12.45
CA ASP A 319 0.68 2.36 -13.47
C ASP A 319 0.52 0.88 -13.83
N HIS A 320 -0.66 0.37 -13.69
CA HIS A 320 -0.99 -1.04 -13.97
C HIS A 320 -1.03 -1.35 -15.50
N GLY A 321 -0.39 -0.52 -16.33
CA GLY A 321 0.06 -0.76 -17.71
C GLY A 321 -1.00 -0.92 -18.76
#